data_3f7b4451e75440f0b12e8a62c2ddc7b2
#
_entry.id   3f7b4451e75440f0b12e8a62c2ddc7b2
#
_cell.length_a   1.000
_cell.length_b   1.000
_cell.length_c   1.000
_cell.angle_alpha   90.00
_cell.angle_beta   90.00
_cell.angle_gamma   90.00
#
_symmetry.space_group_name_H-M   'P 1'
#
loop_
_entity.id
_entity.type
_entity.pdbx_description
1 polymer ?
#
loop_
_entity_poly.entity_id
_entity_poly.type
_entity_poly.pdbx_seq_one_letter_code
_entity_poly.pdbx_strand_id
1 'polypeptide(L)'
;MESYFHRFVETYGGPVAVGLSREIDEATLVVYLQKFSDDDLMRTLAPRLSDEEIDRLFGLISGIMRNHLSDSEYHRLFLKDDHD
;
A
#
# COMPACT_ATOMS: atom_id res chain seq x y z
N MET A 1 -3.49 4.22 20.45
CA MET A 1 -2.63 4.23 19.27
C MET A 1 -3.04 3.20 18.25
N GLU A 2 -3.16 3.62 17.02
CA GLU A 2 -3.61 2.74 15.96
C GLU A 2 -2.46 1.94 15.38
N SER A 3 -2.78 0.71 14.98
CA SER A 3 -1.81 -0.15 14.30
C SER A 3 -2.14 -0.26 12.83
N TYR A 4 -1.14 -0.62 12.04
CA TYR A 4 -1.33 -0.90 10.61
C TYR A 4 -1.52 -2.40 10.45
N PHE A 5 -2.37 -2.77 9.49
CA PHE A 5 -2.76 -4.16 9.32
C PHE A 5 -2.43 -4.66 7.92
N HIS A 6 -2.00 -5.92 7.86
CA HIS A 6 -1.76 -6.63 6.61
C HIS A 6 -2.55 -7.93 6.60
N ARG A 7 -3.85 -7.85 6.92
CA ARG A 7 -4.67 -9.06 7.06
C ARG A 7 -5.15 -9.60 5.73
N PHE A 8 -5.37 -8.73 4.76
CA PHE A 8 -5.93 -9.17 3.50
C PHE A 8 -5.04 -10.21 2.83
N VAL A 9 -3.73 -9.97 2.82
CA VAL A 9 -2.78 -10.90 2.22
C VAL A 9 -2.78 -12.26 2.91
N GLU A 10 -3.13 -12.30 4.20
CA GLU A 10 -3.15 -13.53 4.96
C GLU A 10 -4.41 -14.36 4.71
N THR A 11 -5.50 -13.72 4.33
CA THR A 11 -6.81 -14.38 4.25
C THR A 11 -7.36 -14.49 2.84
N TYR A 12 -6.85 -13.74 1.89
CA TYR A 12 -7.37 -13.77 0.54
C TYR A 12 -7.00 -15.08 -0.16
N GLY A 13 -8.02 -15.83 -0.56
CA GLY A 13 -7.83 -17.13 -1.23
C GLY A 13 -8.15 -17.13 -2.72
N GLY A 14 -8.43 -15.97 -3.28
CA GLY A 14 -8.78 -15.88 -4.70
C GLY A 14 -7.58 -15.78 -5.63
N PRO A 15 -7.83 -15.62 -6.92
CA PRO A 15 -6.76 -15.51 -7.91
C PRO A 15 -5.94 -14.24 -7.74
N VAL A 16 -4.66 -14.31 -8.11
CA VAL A 16 -3.76 -13.16 -8.11
C VAL A 16 -3.24 -13.01 -9.53
N ALA A 17 -3.81 -12.06 -10.26
CA ALA A 17 -3.47 -11.81 -11.66
C ALA A 17 -3.98 -10.43 -12.05
N VAL A 18 -3.39 -9.85 -13.09
CA VAL A 18 -3.81 -8.56 -13.62
C VAL A 18 -4.46 -8.77 -14.98
N GLY A 19 -5.57 -8.08 -15.22
CA GLY A 19 -6.23 -8.11 -16.52
C GLY A 19 -7.39 -9.09 -16.64
N LEU A 20 -7.75 -9.80 -15.57
CA LEU A 20 -8.88 -10.74 -15.62
C LEU A 20 -10.21 -10.05 -15.34
N SER A 21 -10.27 -9.24 -14.29
CA SER A 21 -11.44 -8.44 -13.95
C SER A 21 -11.01 -7.34 -13.01
N ARG A 22 -11.85 -6.31 -12.88
CA ARG A 22 -11.57 -5.20 -11.97
C ARG A 22 -11.47 -5.67 -10.53
N GLU A 23 -12.33 -6.57 -10.11
CA GLU A 23 -12.34 -7.08 -8.74
C GLU A 23 -11.05 -7.84 -8.43
N ILE A 24 -10.61 -8.66 -9.38
CA ILE A 24 -9.35 -9.40 -9.21
C ILE A 24 -8.17 -8.46 -9.24
N ASP A 25 -8.21 -7.43 -10.10
CA ASP A 25 -7.14 -6.44 -10.16
C ASP A 25 -6.99 -5.71 -8.83
N GLU A 26 -8.10 -5.31 -8.22
CA GLU A 26 -8.06 -4.63 -6.93
C GLU A 26 -7.49 -5.54 -5.84
N ALA A 27 -7.96 -6.79 -5.80
CA ALA A 27 -7.46 -7.75 -4.83
C ALA A 27 -5.96 -8.02 -5.04
N THR A 28 -5.56 -8.16 -6.29
CA THR A 28 -4.16 -8.39 -6.64
C THR A 28 -3.28 -7.22 -6.20
N LEU A 29 -3.76 -6.00 -6.41
CA LEU A 29 -3.03 -4.81 -5.99
C LEU A 29 -2.81 -4.82 -4.48
N VAL A 30 -3.86 -5.10 -3.71
CA VAL A 30 -3.74 -5.13 -2.25
C VAL A 30 -2.76 -6.19 -1.81
N VAL A 31 -2.85 -7.40 -2.37
CA VAL A 31 -1.92 -8.48 -2.04
C VAL A 31 -0.48 -8.09 -2.35
N TYR A 32 -0.25 -7.52 -3.54
CA TYR A 32 1.09 -7.08 -3.93
C TYR A 32 1.65 -6.04 -2.99
N LEU A 33 0.86 -5.03 -2.66
CA LEU A 33 1.34 -3.95 -1.79
C LEU A 33 1.59 -4.43 -0.38
N GLN A 34 0.75 -5.33 0.12
CA GLN A 34 0.94 -5.84 1.47
C GLN A 34 2.16 -6.76 1.56
N LYS A 35 2.40 -7.57 0.53
CA LYS A 35 3.62 -8.37 0.49
C LYS A 35 4.85 -7.49 0.33
N PHE A 36 4.74 -6.45 -0.51
CA PHE A 36 5.84 -5.52 -0.75
C PHE A 36 6.25 -4.80 0.51
N SER A 37 5.29 -4.44 1.36
CA SER A 37 5.55 -3.69 2.59
C SER A 37 5.85 -4.56 3.80
N ASP A 38 6.05 -5.85 3.60
CA ASP A 38 6.49 -6.75 4.66
C ASP A 38 7.84 -6.29 5.23
N ASP A 39 8.00 -6.37 6.54
CA ASP A 39 9.20 -5.86 7.22
C ASP A 39 10.49 -6.44 6.67
N ASP A 40 10.52 -7.75 6.47
CA ASP A 40 11.75 -8.40 6.01
C ASP A 40 12.08 -8.01 4.58
N LEU A 41 11.06 -7.94 3.73
CA LEU A 41 11.26 -7.52 2.35
C LEU A 41 11.74 -6.08 2.29
N MET A 42 11.10 -5.19 3.03
CA MET A 42 11.46 -3.78 3.04
C MET A 42 12.86 -3.56 3.59
N ARG A 43 13.22 -4.30 4.64
CA ARG A 43 14.55 -4.19 5.23
C ARG A 43 15.63 -4.56 4.22
N THR A 44 15.32 -5.51 3.34
CA THR A 44 16.26 -5.96 2.31
C THR A 44 16.27 -5.03 1.11
N LEU A 45 15.10 -4.60 0.67
CA LEU A 45 14.95 -3.85 -0.57
C LEU A 45 15.27 -2.37 -0.44
N ALA A 46 14.80 -1.74 0.63
CA ALA A 46 14.92 -0.27 0.75
C ALA A 46 16.35 0.22 0.62
N PRO A 47 17.36 -0.42 1.25
CA PRO A 47 18.74 0.05 1.09
C PRO A 47 19.29 -0.10 -0.33
N ARG A 48 18.66 -0.92 -1.15
CA ARG A 48 19.12 -1.17 -2.53
C ARG A 48 18.51 -0.21 -3.54
N LEU A 49 17.50 0.55 -3.14
CA LEU A 49 16.84 1.48 -4.04
C LEU A 49 17.72 2.71 -4.28
N SER A 50 17.68 3.20 -5.52
CA SER A 50 18.34 4.47 -5.81
C SER A 50 17.49 5.62 -5.26
N ASP A 51 18.11 6.78 -5.10
CA ASP A 51 17.37 7.98 -4.67
C ASP A 51 16.23 8.28 -5.63
N GLU A 52 16.46 8.08 -6.91
CA GLU A 52 15.45 8.33 -7.93
C GLU A 52 14.28 7.37 -7.80
N GLU A 53 14.54 6.11 -7.50
CA GLU A 53 13.48 5.13 -7.30
C GLU A 53 12.65 5.47 -6.07
N ILE A 54 13.29 5.87 -4.99
CA ILE A 54 12.59 6.28 -3.78
C ILE A 54 11.70 7.47 -4.08
N ASP A 55 12.23 8.47 -4.77
CA ASP A 55 11.48 9.68 -5.13
C ASP A 55 10.26 9.35 -5.98
N ARG A 56 10.44 8.51 -6.98
CA ARG A 56 9.35 8.17 -7.89
C ARG A 56 8.26 7.38 -7.20
N LEU A 57 8.65 6.42 -6.39
CA LEU A 57 7.68 5.58 -5.67
C LEU A 57 6.91 6.43 -4.66
N PHE A 58 7.62 7.23 -3.90
CA PHE A 58 7.01 8.11 -2.91
C PHE A 58 6.04 9.10 -3.56
N GLY A 59 6.46 9.71 -4.66
CA GLY A 59 5.64 10.66 -5.38
C GLY A 59 4.39 10.03 -5.98
N LEU A 60 4.52 8.81 -6.50
CA LEU A 60 3.38 8.10 -7.07
C LEU A 60 2.35 7.76 -5.99
N ILE A 61 2.80 7.21 -4.88
CA ILE A 61 1.90 6.82 -3.78
C ILE A 61 1.23 8.06 -3.20
N SER A 62 2.00 9.11 -2.94
CA SER A 62 1.46 10.36 -2.40
C SER A 62 0.44 10.99 -3.34
N GLY A 63 0.73 10.99 -4.63
CA GLY A 63 -0.17 11.56 -5.63
C GLY A 63 -1.49 10.79 -5.72
N ILE A 64 -1.42 9.47 -5.67
CA ILE A 64 -2.62 8.63 -5.72
C ILE A 64 -3.50 8.91 -4.50
N MET A 65 -2.90 8.96 -3.32
CA MET A 65 -3.67 9.26 -2.12
C MET A 65 -4.31 10.64 -2.19
N ARG A 66 -3.57 11.63 -2.65
CA ARG A 66 -4.07 13.00 -2.77
C ARG A 66 -5.25 13.09 -3.73
N ASN A 67 -5.23 12.28 -4.78
CA ASN A 67 -6.28 12.29 -5.79
C ASN A 67 -7.56 11.59 -5.33
N HIS A 68 -7.45 10.66 -4.40
CA HIS A 68 -8.58 9.77 -4.07
C HIS A 68 -9.05 9.84 -2.63
N LEU A 69 -8.26 10.43 -1.73
CA LEU A 69 -8.64 10.50 -0.31
C LEU A 69 -8.88 11.95 0.10
N SER A 70 -9.89 12.16 0.93
CA SER A 70 -10.05 13.44 1.60
C SER A 70 -9.00 13.59 2.70
N ASP A 71 -8.81 14.80 3.19
CA ASP A 71 -7.88 15.05 4.32
C ASP A 71 -8.25 14.20 5.53
N SER A 72 -9.54 14.11 5.82
CA SER A 72 -10.02 13.32 6.93
C SER A 72 -9.69 11.84 6.77
N GLU A 73 -9.92 11.30 5.55
CA GLU A 73 -9.59 9.92 5.26
C GLU A 73 -8.10 9.66 5.36
N TYR A 74 -7.29 10.59 4.85
CA TYR A 74 -5.84 10.45 4.91
C TYR A 74 -5.35 10.36 6.35
N HIS A 75 -5.84 11.26 7.22
CA HIS A 75 -5.48 11.22 8.63
C HIS A 75 -5.94 9.95 9.32
N ARG A 76 -7.18 9.55 9.05
CA ARG A 76 -7.76 8.38 9.70
C ARG A 76 -7.16 7.07 9.22
N LEU A 77 -6.97 6.94 7.91
CA LEU A 77 -6.60 5.65 7.31
C LEU A 77 -5.10 5.48 7.14
N PHE A 78 -4.41 6.53 6.71
CA PHE A 78 -2.98 6.44 6.44
C PHE A 78 -2.14 6.82 7.66
N LEU A 79 -2.41 7.96 8.25
CA LEU A 79 -1.63 8.41 9.40
C LEU A 79 -2.05 7.71 10.69
N LYS A 80 -3.29 7.22 10.72
CA LYS A 80 -3.82 6.55 11.91
C LYS A 80 -3.77 7.43 13.15
N ASP A 81 -3.92 8.73 12.98
CA ASP A 81 -4.00 9.61 14.13
C ASP A 81 -5.47 9.92 14.46
N ASP A 82 -5.73 10.24 15.70
CA ASP A 82 -7.08 10.56 16.18
C ASP A 82 -7.37 12.03 16.02
N HIS A 83 -7.09 12.50 14.85
CA HIS A 83 -7.26 13.90 14.57
C HIS A 83 -8.71 14.18 14.23
N ASP A 84 -9.33 15.04 14.99
CA ASP A 84 -10.71 15.41 14.74
C ASP A 84 -10.81 16.64 13.89
#